data_790e612f6e16fe68539f23191d045de4
#
_entry.id   790e612f6e16fe68539f23191d045de4
#
_cell.length_a   1.000
_cell.length_b   1.000
_cell.length_c   1.000
_cell.angle_alpha   90.00
_cell.angle_beta   90.00
_cell.angle_gamma   90.00
#
_symmetry.space_group_name_H-M   'P 1'
#
loop_
_entity.id
_entity.type
_entity.pdbx_description
1 polymer ?
#
loop_
_entity_poly.entity_id
_entity_poly.type
_entity_poly.pdbx_seq_one_letter_code
_entity_poly.pdbx_strand_id
1 'polypeptide(L)' 'MRKTELNRYKSLKEELEQTQRYICDEIRYRERDGEDTSELREQLEEIEDEIDYYTDLISELED' A
#
# COMPACT_ATOMS: atom_id res chain seq x y z
N MET A 1 -2.62 25.16 -5.11
CA MET A 1 -1.80 24.52 -4.07
C MET A 1 -2.38 23.20 -3.59
N ARG A 2 -3.67 23.19 -3.24
CA ARG A 2 -4.31 21.93 -2.80
C ARG A 2 -4.28 20.84 -3.87
N LYS A 3 -4.44 21.22 -5.13
CA LYS A 3 -4.39 20.26 -6.24
C LYS A 3 -3.05 19.55 -6.35
N THR A 4 -1.96 20.27 -6.11
CA THR A 4 -0.63 19.70 -6.17
C THR A 4 -0.42 18.67 -5.06
N GLU A 5 -0.83 19.00 -3.84
CA GLU A 5 -0.74 18.10 -2.71
C GLU A 5 -1.64 16.87 -2.92
N LEU A 6 -2.85 17.09 -3.40
CA LEU A 6 -3.79 16.01 -3.68
C LEU A 6 -3.22 15.03 -4.70
N ASN A 7 -2.69 15.55 -5.79
CA ASN A 7 -2.09 14.73 -6.84
C ASN A 7 -0.89 13.94 -6.31
N ARG A 8 -0.09 14.57 -5.46
CA ARG A 8 1.07 13.94 -4.85
C ARG A 8 0.64 12.76 -3.97
N TYR A 9 -0.37 12.96 -3.14
CA TYR A 9 -0.87 11.89 -2.26
C TYR A 9 -1.49 10.75 -3.07
N LYS A 10 -2.20 11.08 -4.13
CA LYS A 10 -2.77 10.06 -5.02
C LYS A 10 -1.69 9.22 -5.67
N SER A 11 -0.60 9.85 -6.10
CA SER A 11 0.53 9.14 -6.70
C SER A 11 1.22 8.23 -5.68
N LEU A 12 1.42 8.72 -4.46
CA LEU A 12 2.02 7.93 -3.40
C LEU A 12 1.16 6.73 -3.04
N LYS A 13 -0.15 6.95 -2.95
CA LYS A 13 -1.09 5.86 -2.66
C LYS A 13 -1.04 4.81 -3.77
N GLU A 14 -1.00 5.25 -5.02
CA GLU A 14 -0.93 4.33 -6.16
C GLU A 14 0.34 3.48 -6.13
N GLU A 15 1.47 4.08 -5.80
CA GLU A 15 2.72 3.34 -5.65
C GLU A 15 2.63 2.30 -4.54
N LEU A 16 2.03 2.67 -3.43
CA LEU A 16 1.83 1.75 -2.31
C LEU A 16 0.91 0.59 -2.71
N GLU A 17 -0.13 0.88 -3.47
CA GLU A 17 -1.04 -0.17 -3.95
C GLU A 17 -0.34 -1.15 -4.89
N GLN A 18 0.56 -0.66 -5.73
CA GLN A 18 1.35 -1.53 -6.59
C GLN A 18 2.28 -2.44 -5.79
N THR A 19 2.93 -1.87 -4.78
CA THR A 19 3.79 -2.63 -3.87
C THR A 19 2.98 -3.66 -3.10
N GLN A 20 1.77 -3.29 -2.67
CA GLN A 20 0.86 -4.20 -1.99
C GLN A 20 0.57 -5.43 -2.84
N ARG A 21 0.26 -5.22 -4.12
CA ARG A 21 -0.01 -6.34 -5.04
C ARG A 21 1.19 -7.24 -5.21
N TYR A 22 2.37 -6.63 -5.35
CA TYR A 22 3.61 -7.39 -5.49
C TYR A 22 3.86 -8.27 -4.27
N ILE A 23 3.70 -7.71 -3.07
CA ILE A 23 3.91 -8.46 -1.84
C ILE A 23 2.87 -9.57 -1.69
N CYS A 24 1.62 -9.31 -2.03
CA CYS A 24 0.58 -10.33 -2.01
C CYS A 24 0.91 -11.50 -2.92
N ASP A 25 1.39 -11.22 -4.13
CA ASP A 25 1.78 -12.25 -5.07
C ASP A 25 2.98 -13.05 -4.56
N GLU A 26 3.96 -12.38 -3.96
CA GLU A 26 5.11 -13.04 -3.36
C GLU A 26 4.71 -13.96 -2.22
N ILE A 27 3.77 -13.52 -1.38
CA ILE A 27 3.28 -14.33 -0.28
C ILE A 27 2.66 -15.62 -0.81
N ARG A 28 1.79 -15.51 -1.81
CA ARG A 28 1.15 -16.68 -2.41
C ARG A 28 2.15 -17.65 -3.00
N TYR A 29 3.13 -17.11 -3.71
CA TYR A 29 4.15 -17.92 -4.36
C TYR A 29 4.98 -18.69 -3.34
N ARG A 30 5.40 -18.01 -2.26
CA ARG A 30 6.22 -18.63 -1.22
C ARG A 30 5.42 -19.60 -0.36
N GLU A 31 4.16 -19.31 -0.09
CA GLU A 31 3.30 -20.23 0.64
C GLU A 31 3.10 -21.54 -0.12
N ARG A 32 3.01 -21.45 -1.44
CA ARG A 32 2.90 -22.64 -2.29
C ARG A 32 4.11 -23.53 -2.12
N ASP A 33 5.30 -22.94 -1.96
CA ASP A 33 6.56 -23.66 -1.77
C ASP A 33 6.78 -24.08 -0.31
N GLY A 34 5.88 -23.68 0.60
CA GLY A 34 6.02 -24.00 2.02
C GLY A 34 6.98 -23.11 2.77
N GLU A 35 7.35 -21.97 2.20
CA GLU A 35 8.27 -21.03 2.85
C GLU A 35 7.55 -20.14 3.88
N ASP A 36 8.33 -19.63 4.83
CA ASP A 36 7.83 -18.71 5.85
C ASP A 36 7.59 -17.33 5.23
N THR A 37 6.39 -16.78 5.42
CA THR A 37 6.01 -15.49 4.87
C THR A 37 5.75 -14.43 5.95
N SER A 38 6.22 -14.67 7.17
CA SER A 38 5.97 -13.76 8.29
C SER A 38 6.44 -12.34 8.04
N GLU A 39 7.67 -12.18 7.53
CA GLU A 39 8.21 -10.86 7.22
C GLU A 39 7.41 -10.14 6.14
N LEU A 40 7.03 -10.88 5.12
CA LEU A 40 6.23 -10.31 4.02
C LEU A 40 4.86 -9.85 4.51
N ARG A 41 4.26 -10.61 5.41
CA ARG A 41 2.97 -10.26 6.00
C ARG A 41 3.08 -9.00 6.86
N GLU A 42 4.17 -8.84 7.59
CA GLU A 42 4.42 -7.64 8.38
C GLU A 42 4.58 -6.42 7.47
N GLN A 43 5.33 -6.57 6.37
CA GLN A 43 5.48 -5.50 5.39
C GLN A 43 4.15 -5.13 4.75
N LEU A 44 3.34 -6.13 4.45
CA LEU A 44 2.02 -5.90 3.88
C LEU A 44 1.14 -5.09 4.83
N GLU A 45 1.16 -5.43 6.11
CA GLU A 45 0.40 -4.70 7.12
C GLU A 45 0.81 -3.23 7.19
N GLU A 46 2.12 -2.97 7.19
CA GLU A 46 2.63 -1.60 7.20
C GLU A 46 2.18 -0.81 5.97
N ILE A 47 2.22 -1.46 4.81
CA ILE A 47 1.80 -0.81 3.57
C ILE A 47 0.29 -0.54 3.58
N GLU A 48 -0.50 -1.47 4.09
CA GLU A 48 -1.94 -1.27 4.19
C GLU A 48 -2.27 -0.11 5.13
N ASP A 49 -1.55 0.03 6.24
CA ASP A 49 -1.72 1.15 7.15
C ASP A 49 -1.40 2.47 6.47
N GLU A 50 -0.34 2.51 5.67
CA GLU A 50 0.03 3.71 4.93
C GLU A 50 -1.01 4.05 3.86
N ILE A 51 -1.53 3.05 3.18
CA ILE A 51 -2.61 3.27 2.19
C ILE A 51 -3.83 3.88 2.86
N ASP A 52 -4.21 3.38 4.03
CA ASP A 52 -5.33 3.93 4.78
C ASP A 52 -5.08 5.38 5.18
N TYR A 53 -3.85 5.68 5.60
CA TYR A 53 -3.47 7.04 5.97
C TYR A 53 -3.64 8.00 4.79
N TYR A 54 -3.12 7.64 3.63
CA TYR A 54 -3.24 8.49 2.44
C TYR A 54 -4.68 8.55 1.92
N THR A 55 -5.43 7.47 2.08
CA THR A 55 -6.85 7.47 1.72
C THR A 55 -7.62 8.52 2.51
N ASP A 56 -7.35 8.60 3.81
CA ASP A 56 -7.99 9.59 4.67
C ASP A 56 -7.57 11.01 4.30
N LEU A 57 -6.27 11.22 4.05
CA LEU A 57 -5.76 12.52 3.64
C LEU A 57 -6.40 12.99 2.33
N ILE A 58 -6.48 12.10 1.37
CA ILE A 58 -7.07 12.40 0.07
C ILE A 58 -8.55 12.77 0.23
N SER A 59 -9.26 12.01 1.05
CA SER A 59 -10.66 12.29 1.31
C SER A 59 -10.87 13.67 1.94
N GLU A 60 -10.01 14.05 2.87
CA GLU A 60 -10.07 15.38 3.48
C GLU A 60 -9.82 16.49 2.48
N LEU A 61 -8.85 16.28 1.58
CA LEU A 61 -8.50 17.29 0.59
C LEU A 61 -9.52 17.41 -0.53
N GLU A 62 -10.29 16.37 -0.80
CA GLU A 62 -11.33 16.39 -1.83
C GLU A 62 -12.64 17.04 -1.37
N ASP A 63 -12.85 17.16 -0.09
CA ASP A 63 -14.01 17.85 0.47
C ASP A 63 -13.87 19.40 0.31
#